data_621b5df745f4c233ad291522166801ba
#
_entry.id   621b5df745f4c233ad291522166801ba
#
_cell.length_a   1.000
_cell.length_b   1.000
_cell.length_c   1.000
_cell.angle_alpha   90.00
_cell.angle_beta   90.00
_cell.angle_gamma   90.00
#
_symmetry.space_group_name_H-M   'P 1'
#
loop_
_entity.id
_entity.type
_entity.pdbx_description
1 polymer ?
#
loop_
_entity_poly.entity_id
_entity_poly.type
_entity_poly.pdbx_seq_one_letter_code
_entity_poly.pdbx_strand_id
1 'polypeptide(L)'
;LSPEGTTQRLREFDRIYVRLQTRSGQVQLGDYDLKLGEGTLYGVQRKLQGVLLTAQLPGAGPVRRLTIRASGAVSKGIYRRQTIVPVEGVQGPYRLTGAAGEPFVLVLPGTERVYLDGQLLDRGTDYVIDYATGELTFTPRHLITAERRISVEFEYTTGSGTRSLLASQAHLELGHSRPVAFLEVAALREADGRRFGETFGLTRADSLALRQAGDGLAVRSGAEQVPFDPEAPYVLYTREVRALPDGTTDTVYVALTSAPPPGTPVYRVTFSRVGPGRGRYVRAGQTVNGIVYVYRGPGQGDYEPVRLLPTPVRHDLVGLRAGVHLWPGWTVGGEWARSRYDANRLSPLDAADDLAGAYRLFLRIDSLTLSVGRLAVSLRRQHLDAHFAAFGRLQPVEFARRWNLDVRDLAESSGASVQPVAETADEAYLTWRASRSAAIDLELGRLRRPGQFRGERQALGLTLGRETTTQFRYHGELIRSRHEVAGARGRWLRQEGRLTVPLGAGLTPYIAALHEDRRQQALHTDSLHADSPAYLEVRPGLAWQRPALQADVSLAWRREADVWQGRRLPSGRTWTLQGRLQYTPGPHFGTTAELGYRRRRTPPRFAARYPLDQTLALHWDGFFRSPGRLLGLN
;
A
#
# COMPACT_ATOMS: atom_id res chain seq x y z
N LEU A 1 -29.11 -18.66 19.65
CA LEU A 1 -28.09 -17.87 18.97
C LEU A 1 -27.14 -17.31 20.04
N SER A 2 -26.04 -18.01 20.25
CA SER A 2 -24.94 -17.47 21.04
C SER A 2 -24.26 -16.35 20.26
N PRO A 3 -24.11 -15.12 20.78
CA PRO A 3 -23.45 -14.03 20.10
C PRO A 3 -21.93 -14.13 20.23
N GLU A 4 -21.36 -15.28 19.90
CA GLU A 4 -19.91 -15.46 19.77
C GLU A 4 -19.40 -15.30 18.33
N GLY A 5 -20.25 -14.76 17.47
CA GLY A 5 -19.80 -14.26 16.17
C GLY A 5 -19.31 -12.84 16.34
N THR A 6 -18.03 -12.57 16.14
CA THR A 6 -17.57 -11.22 15.89
C THR A 6 -18.48 -10.58 14.83
N THR A 7 -18.94 -9.35 15.05
CA THR A 7 -19.76 -8.54 14.13
C THR A 7 -19.25 -8.52 12.68
N GLN A 8 -18.05 -9.00 12.44
CA GLN A 8 -17.38 -9.20 11.16
C GLN A 8 -18.09 -10.18 10.22
N ARG A 9 -18.67 -11.28 10.73
CA ARG A 9 -19.31 -12.29 9.87
C ARG A 9 -20.67 -11.88 9.31
N LEU A 10 -21.44 -11.10 10.02
CA LEU A 10 -22.78 -10.67 9.58
C LEU A 10 -22.74 -9.59 8.50
N ARG A 11 -21.73 -8.72 8.46
CA ARG A 11 -21.59 -7.65 7.45
C ARG A 11 -20.96 -8.10 6.15
N GLU A 12 -20.33 -9.24 6.09
CA GLU A 12 -19.71 -9.79 4.88
C GLU A 12 -20.72 -10.42 3.91
N PHE A 13 -21.86 -10.86 4.40
CA PHE A 13 -22.88 -11.53 3.59
C PHE A 13 -23.88 -10.57 2.95
N ASP A 14 -23.88 -9.29 3.32
CA ASP A 14 -24.88 -8.33 2.86
C ASP A 14 -24.46 -7.62 1.56
N ARG A 15 -24.22 -8.39 0.50
CA ARG A 15 -24.24 -7.86 -0.85
C ARG A 15 -25.66 -7.95 -1.39
N ILE A 16 -26.31 -6.81 -1.49
CA ILE A 16 -27.67 -6.71 -2.02
C ILE A 16 -27.57 -6.18 -3.44
N TYR A 17 -27.88 -7.03 -4.40
CA TYR A 17 -27.93 -6.62 -5.81
C TYR A 17 -28.99 -7.40 -6.59
N VAL A 18 -29.46 -6.76 -7.67
CA VAL A 18 -30.26 -7.37 -8.71
C VAL A 18 -29.44 -7.38 -10.00
N ARG A 19 -29.34 -8.54 -10.65
CA ARG A 19 -28.62 -8.68 -11.92
C ARG A 19 -29.57 -9.18 -13.00
N LEU A 20 -29.66 -8.42 -14.08
CA LEU A 20 -30.34 -8.80 -15.31
C LEU A 20 -29.25 -9.12 -16.34
N GLN A 21 -29.32 -10.32 -16.89
CA GLN A 21 -28.29 -10.81 -17.84
C GLN A 21 -28.97 -11.28 -19.13
N THR A 22 -28.36 -10.88 -20.26
CA THR A 22 -28.73 -11.31 -21.61
C THR A 22 -27.52 -11.96 -22.29
N ARG A 23 -27.69 -12.44 -23.52
CA ARG A 23 -26.57 -13.00 -24.30
C ARG A 23 -25.48 -11.94 -24.62
N SER A 24 -25.85 -10.68 -24.76
CA SER A 24 -24.98 -9.59 -25.19
C SER A 24 -24.64 -8.58 -24.09
N GLY A 25 -25.17 -8.78 -22.86
CA GLY A 25 -24.86 -7.84 -21.78
C GLY A 25 -25.52 -8.16 -20.47
N GLN A 26 -25.14 -7.38 -19.47
CA GLN A 26 -25.74 -7.44 -18.13
C GLN A 26 -25.89 -6.04 -17.54
N VAL A 27 -26.91 -5.88 -16.72
CA VAL A 27 -27.09 -4.73 -15.83
C VAL A 27 -27.13 -5.24 -14.41
N GLN A 28 -26.36 -4.66 -13.52
CA GLN A 28 -26.37 -4.96 -12.09
C GLN A 28 -26.74 -3.68 -11.33
N LEU A 29 -27.75 -3.77 -10.47
CA LEU A 29 -28.22 -2.72 -9.57
C LEU A 29 -27.93 -3.14 -8.13
N GLY A 30 -27.42 -2.22 -7.31
CA GLY A 30 -27.02 -2.49 -5.92
C GLY A 30 -25.50 -2.59 -5.78
N ASP A 31 -25.01 -3.54 -4.97
CA ASP A 31 -23.60 -3.70 -4.69
C ASP A 31 -22.84 -4.43 -5.81
N TYR A 32 -21.69 -3.90 -6.21
CA TYR A 32 -20.81 -4.53 -7.21
C TYR A 32 -19.36 -4.13 -7.05
N ASP A 33 -18.47 -4.98 -7.59
CA ASP A 33 -17.05 -4.68 -7.72
C ASP A 33 -16.77 -4.11 -9.12
N LEU A 34 -16.44 -2.83 -9.18
CA LEU A 34 -15.98 -2.20 -10.40
C LEU A 34 -14.51 -2.56 -10.64
N LYS A 35 -14.21 -3.14 -11.82
CA LYS A 35 -12.85 -3.39 -12.31
C LYS A 35 -12.76 -2.90 -13.74
N LEU A 36 -12.08 -1.78 -13.96
CA LEU A 36 -11.83 -1.19 -15.29
C LEU A 36 -10.33 -0.99 -15.48
N GLY A 37 -9.84 -1.22 -16.70
CA GLY A 37 -8.49 -0.89 -17.11
C GLY A 37 -7.39 -1.48 -16.21
N GLU A 38 -7.51 -2.72 -15.75
CA GLU A 38 -6.53 -3.35 -14.88
C GLU A 38 -5.13 -3.32 -15.53
N GLY A 39 -4.13 -2.80 -14.80
CA GLY A 39 -2.76 -2.64 -15.28
C GLY A 39 -2.55 -1.46 -16.24
N THR A 40 -3.56 -0.66 -16.57
CA THR A 40 -3.44 0.54 -17.41
C THR A 40 -3.22 1.81 -16.57
N LEU A 41 -2.92 2.94 -17.23
CA LEU A 41 -2.77 4.26 -16.59
C LEU A 41 -4.07 4.80 -15.98
N TYR A 42 -5.22 4.26 -16.39
CA TYR A 42 -6.56 4.64 -15.92
C TYR A 42 -7.26 3.50 -15.15
N GLY A 43 -6.50 2.53 -14.67
CA GLY A 43 -7.04 1.40 -13.93
C GLY A 43 -7.72 1.80 -12.63
N VAL A 44 -8.91 1.24 -12.37
CA VAL A 44 -9.66 1.43 -11.13
C VAL A 44 -10.24 0.12 -10.65
N GLN A 45 -10.16 -0.10 -9.35
CA GLN A 45 -10.85 -1.18 -8.66
C GLN A 45 -11.48 -0.62 -7.38
N ARG A 46 -12.81 -0.71 -7.28
CA ARG A 46 -13.62 -0.18 -6.17
C ARG A 46 -14.80 -1.10 -5.87
N LYS A 47 -15.18 -1.17 -4.60
CA LYS A 47 -16.49 -1.68 -4.17
C LYS A 47 -17.49 -0.54 -4.15
N LEU A 48 -18.58 -0.67 -4.89
CA LEU A 48 -19.52 0.42 -5.15
C LEU A 48 -20.96 -0.05 -4.98
N GLN A 49 -21.83 0.93 -4.71
CA GLN A 49 -23.27 0.75 -4.70
C GLN A 49 -23.89 1.67 -5.75
N GLY A 50 -24.62 1.09 -6.73
CA GLY A 50 -25.19 1.84 -7.84
C GLY A 50 -25.58 0.98 -9.01
N VAL A 51 -25.18 1.37 -10.21
CA VAL A 51 -25.51 0.68 -11.47
C VAL A 51 -24.24 0.33 -12.21
N LEU A 52 -24.10 -0.92 -12.63
CA LEU A 52 -23.08 -1.39 -13.56
C LEU A 52 -23.72 -1.98 -14.80
N LEU A 53 -23.40 -1.40 -15.96
CA LEU A 53 -23.74 -1.91 -17.29
C LEU A 53 -22.52 -2.53 -17.92
N THR A 54 -22.65 -3.73 -18.49
CA THR A 54 -21.66 -4.35 -19.36
C THR A 54 -22.38 -4.84 -20.62
N ALA A 55 -21.90 -4.44 -21.79
CA ALA A 55 -22.43 -4.88 -23.08
C ALA A 55 -21.30 -5.42 -23.96
N GLN A 56 -21.54 -6.53 -24.63
CA GLN A 56 -20.64 -7.12 -25.62
C GLN A 56 -21.41 -7.24 -26.93
N LEU A 57 -21.04 -6.41 -27.89
CA LEU A 57 -21.67 -6.36 -29.18
C LEU A 57 -20.80 -7.10 -30.20
N PRO A 58 -21.37 -8.06 -30.94
CA PRO A 58 -20.68 -8.64 -32.08
C PRO A 58 -20.38 -7.55 -33.10
N GLY A 59 -19.23 -7.62 -33.71
CA GLY A 59 -18.83 -6.62 -34.69
C GLY A 59 -19.43 -6.87 -36.09
N ALA A 60 -19.28 -5.87 -36.94
CA ALA A 60 -19.59 -5.92 -38.37
C ALA A 60 -18.42 -5.34 -39.17
N GLY A 61 -18.16 -5.88 -40.36
CA GLY A 61 -17.06 -5.44 -41.19
C GLY A 61 -15.69 -5.69 -40.53
N PRO A 62 -14.82 -4.68 -40.41
CA PRO A 62 -13.51 -4.80 -39.77
C PRO A 62 -13.57 -4.84 -38.24
N VAL A 63 -14.70 -4.52 -37.63
CA VAL A 63 -14.93 -4.59 -36.21
C VAL A 63 -15.23 -6.02 -35.81
N ARG A 64 -14.42 -6.61 -34.96
CA ARG A 64 -14.63 -7.97 -34.45
C ARG A 64 -15.54 -8.01 -33.22
N ARG A 65 -15.30 -7.09 -32.28
CA ARG A 65 -16.03 -7.01 -31.01
C ARG A 65 -15.98 -5.60 -30.46
N LEU A 66 -17.06 -5.15 -29.90
CA LEU A 66 -17.13 -3.95 -29.07
C LEU A 66 -17.63 -4.34 -27.68
N THR A 67 -16.81 -4.05 -26.66
CA THR A 67 -17.20 -4.22 -25.26
C THR A 67 -17.34 -2.86 -24.61
N ILE A 68 -18.49 -2.57 -24.02
CA ILE A 68 -18.80 -1.33 -23.32
C ILE A 68 -19.05 -1.67 -21.85
N ARG A 69 -18.47 -0.90 -20.96
CA ARG A 69 -18.77 -0.90 -19.52
C ARG A 69 -19.07 0.50 -19.08
N ALA A 70 -20.15 0.68 -18.32
CA ALA A 70 -20.52 1.95 -17.73
C ALA A 70 -20.96 1.74 -16.29
N SER A 71 -20.58 2.61 -15.41
CA SER A 71 -20.85 2.55 -13.99
C SER A 71 -21.23 3.91 -13.47
N GLY A 72 -22.32 3.99 -12.70
CA GLY A 72 -22.72 5.14 -11.93
C GLY A 72 -22.99 4.71 -10.49
N ALA A 73 -22.25 5.27 -9.54
CA ALA A 73 -22.28 4.83 -8.16
C ALA A 73 -22.11 5.97 -7.16
N VAL A 74 -22.52 5.69 -5.94
CA VAL A 74 -22.16 6.47 -4.76
C VAL A 74 -21.10 5.70 -4.01
N SER A 75 -19.94 6.32 -3.81
CA SER A 75 -18.85 5.81 -2.97
C SER A 75 -18.95 6.42 -1.59
N LYS A 76 -18.94 5.58 -0.57
CA LYS A 76 -18.91 6.02 0.85
C LYS A 76 -17.48 6.03 1.39
N GLY A 77 -16.52 5.49 0.63
CA GLY A 77 -15.15 5.29 1.06
C GLY A 77 -14.16 6.24 0.38
N ILE A 78 -13.13 6.60 1.14
CA ILE A 78 -11.93 7.27 0.68
C ILE A 78 -10.85 6.19 0.54
N TYR A 79 -10.29 6.02 -0.66
CA TYR A 79 -9.19 5.08 -0.88
C TYR A 79 -7.91 5.60 -0.27
N ARG A 80 -7.19 4.73 0.43
CA ARG A 80 -5.88 5.00 0.99
C ARG A 80 -4.93 3.84 0.84
N ARG A 81 -3.65 4.15 0.70
CA ARG A 81 -2.54 3.23 0.88
C ARG A 81 -1.70 3.70 2.06
N GLN A 82 -1.39 2.77 2.98
CA GLN A 82 -0.55 3.00 4.14
C GLN A 82 0.58 1.98 4.17
N THR A 83 1.81 2.45 4.42
CA THR A 83 2.94 1.60 4.80
C THR A 83 3.03 1.60 6.32
N ILE A 84 3.07 0.43 6.93
CA ILE A 84 3.16 0.24 8.37
C ILE A 84 4.60 -0.13 8.72
N VAL A 85 5.17 0.52 9.73
CA VAL A 85 6.47 0.17 10.27
C VAL A 85 6.31 -1.05 11.17
N PRO A 86 6.90 -2.20 10.83
CA PRO A 86 6.81 -3.39 11.65
C PRO A 86 7.65 -3.25 12.92
N VAL A 87 7.20 -3.90 13.99
CA VAL A 87 7.94 -4.00 15.25
C VAL A 87 8.38 -5.45 15.43
N GLU A 88 9.65 -5.65 15.79
CA GLU A 88 10.24 -6.97 15.98
C GLU A 88 9.41 -7.83 16.94
N GLY A 89 8.93 -8.98 16.45
CA GLY A 89 8.16 -9.96 17.22
C GLY A 89 6.72 -9.57 17.55
N VAL A 90 6.25 -8.40 17.16
CA VAL A 90 4.89 -7.93 17.41
C VAL A 90 4.00 -8.28 16.23
N GLN A 91 3.04 -9.18 16.45
CA GLN A 91 2.07 -9.60 15.40
C GLN A 91 0.94 -8.57 15.17
N GLY A 92 0.75 -7.64 16.09
CA GLY A 92 -0.29 -6.61 16.07
C GLY A 92 -0.81 -6.30 17.50
N PRO A 93 -1.85 -5.46 17.62
CA PRO A 93 -2.56 -4.80 16.52
C PRO A 93 -1.79 -3.62 15.90
N TYR A 94 -1.79 -3.55 14.57
CA TYR A 94 -1.30 -2.39 13.82
C TYR A 94 -2.49 -1.54 13.37
N ARG A 95 -2.44 -0.25 13.66
CA ARG A 95 -3.56 0.64 13.39
C ARG A 95 -3.50 1.28 12.01
N LEU A 96 -4.61 1.22 11.30
CA LEU A 96 -4.84 1.97 10.07
C LEU A 96 -5.32 3.39 10.42
N THR A 97 -4.84 4.36 9.66
CA THR A 97 -5.12 5.79 9.89
C THR A 97 -5.67 6.43 8.62
N GLY A 98 -6.45 7.48 8.74
CA GLY A 98 -7.01 8.22 7.61
C GLY A 98 -5.98 9.08 6.86
N ALA A 99 -6.34 9.58 5.68
CA ALA A 99 -5.44 10.34 4.79
C ALA A 99 -4.94 11.65 5.40
N ALA A 100 -5.75 12.31 6.22
CA ALA A 100 -5.36 13.50 6.99
C ALA A 100 -4.75 13.16 8.36
N GLY A 101 -4.43 11.87 8.60
CA GLY A 101 -3.85 11.40 9.86
C GLY A 101 -4.88 11.11 10.95
N GLU A 102 -6.14 10.95 10.59
CA GLU A 102 -7.21 10.56 11.52
C GLU A 102 -6.86 9.23 12.19
N PRO A 103 -6.80 9.20 13.53
CA PRO A 103 -6.38 7.99 14.25
C PRO A 103 -7.47 6.91 14.31
N PHE A 104 -8.72 7.31 14.08
CA PHE A 104 -9.87 6.41 14.07
C PHE A 104 -10.56 6.51 12.72
N VAL A 105 -10.56 5.40 12.00
CA VAL A 105 -11.21 5.27 10.70
C VAL A 105 -12.06 4.02 10.69
N LEU A 106 -13.24 4.15 10.11
CA LEU A 106 -14.12 3.01 9.86
C LEU A 106 -13.72 2.40 8.51
N VAL A 107 -13.02 1.29 8.53
CA VAL A 107 -12.60 0.61 7.30
C VAL A 107 -13.80 -0.09 6.68
N LEU A 108 -14.00 0.09 5.38
CA LEU A 108 -15.08 -0.59 4.66
C LEU A 108 -14.72 -2.07 4.46
N PRO A 109 -15.58 -3.00 4.94
CA PRO A 109 -15.27 -4.42 4.95
C PRO A 109 -14.96 -4.98 3.56
N GLY A 110 -13.85 -5.74 3.48
CA GLY A 110 -13.39 -6.43 2.27
C GLY A 110 -12.91 -5.50 1.15
N THR A 111 -12.58 -4.24 1.47
CA THR A 111 -11.87 -3.33 0.55
C THR A 111 -10.37 -3.39 0.78
N GLU A 112 -9.96 -3.92 1.92
CA GLU A 112 -8.57 -4.02 2.30
C GLU A 112 -7.82 -5.05 1.47
N ARG A 113 -6.55 -4.72 1.20
CA ARG A 113 -5.54 -5.59 0.63
C ARG A 113 -4.27 -5.43 1.44
N VAL A 114 -3.92 -6.47 2.15
CA VAL A 114 -2.74 -6.51 3.00
C VAL A 114 -1.61 -7.20 2.25
N TYR A 115 -0.47 -6.54 2.18
CA TYR A 115 0.72 -7.08 1.55
C TYR A 115 1.83 -7.18 2.57
N LEU A 116 2.48 -8.33 2.60
CA LEU A 116 3.68 -8.58 3.38
C LEU A 116 4.82 -8.93 2.41
N ASP A 117 5.90 -8.16 2.43
CA ASP A 117 7.02 -8.30 1.50
C ASP A 117 6.60 -8.34 0.02
N GLY A 118 5.54 -7.62 -0.33
CA GLY A 118 4.98 -7.54 -1.68
C GLY A 118 4.01 -8.65 -2.05
N GLN A 119 3.83 -9.67 -1.21
CA GLN A 119 2.85 -10.73 -1.41
C GLN A 119 1.51 -10.34 -0.83
N LEU A 120 0.45 -10.51 -1.60
CA LEU A 120 -0.93 -10.33 -1.12
C LEU A 120 -1.27 -11.46 -0.14
N LEU A 121 -1.80 -11.11 1.00
CA LEU A 121 -2.20 -12.00 2.06
C LEU A 121 -3.70 -12.29 2.05
N ASP A 122 -4.08 -13.47 2.54
CA ASP A 122 -5.45 -13.92 2.65
C ASP A 122 -6.02 -13.63 4.03
N ARG A 123 -7.17 -12.91 4.07
CA ARG A 123 -7.87 -12.60 5.31
C ARG A 123 -8.39 -13.87 5.99
N GLY A 124 -8.32 -13.87 7.32
CA GLY A 124 -8.73 -15.01 8.16
C GLY A 124 -7.69 -16.13 8.23
N THR A 125 -6.79 -16.19 7.23
CA THR A 125 -5.71 -17.17 7.19
C THR A 125 -4.38 -16.56 7.60
N ASP A 126 -4.03 -15.41 7.03
CA ASP A 126 -2.74 -14.76 7.23
C ASP A 126 -2.84 -13.56 8.18
N TYR A 127 -4.02 -12.94 8.25
CA TYR A 127 -4.29 -11.81 9.14
C TYR A 127 -5.78 -11.73 9.51
N VAL A 128 -6.06 -10.99 10.58
CA VAL A 128 -7.40 -10.60 11.02
C VAL A 128 -7.46 -9.07 11.09
N ILE A 129 -8.59 -8.49 10.73
CA ILE A 129 -8.82 -7.04 10.81
C ILE A 129 -10.12 -6.76 11.58
N ASP A 130 -10.04 -5.80 12.50
CA ASP A 130 -11.21 -5.16 13.09
C ASP A 130 -11.55 -3.91 12.28
N TYR A 131 -12.67 -3.97 11.57
CA TYR A 131 -13.11 -2.88 10.71
C TYR A 131 -13.59 -1.65 11.46
N ALA A 132 -14.06 -1.82 12.71
CA ALA A 132 -14.58 -0.71 13.51
C ALA A 132 -13.44 0.13 14.11
N THR A 133 -12.33 -0.51 14.49
CA THR A 133 -11.16 0.15 15.07
C THR A 133 -10.06 0.41 14.05
N GLY A 134 -10.11 -0.23 12.88
CA GLY A 134 -9.06 -0.19 11.87
C GLY A 134 -7.78 -0.91 12.33
N GLU A 135 -7.90 -1.95 13.16
CA GLU A 135 -6.77 -2.68 13.72
C GLU A 135 -6.51 -3.99 12.97
N LEU A 136 -5.26 -4.20 12.58
CA LEU A 136 -4.77 -5.35 11.83
C LEU A 136 -3.85 -6.20 12.70
N THR A 137 -4.09 -7.50 12.77
CA THR A 137 -3.25 -8.47 13.49
C THR A 137 -2.87 -9.62 12.58
N PHE A 138 -1.58 -9.92 12.48
CA PHE A 138 -1.09 -11.05 11.69
C PHE A 138 -1.20 -12.36 12.47
N THR A 139 -1.52 -13.44 11.77
CA THR A 139 -1.49 -14.77 12.35
C THR A 139 -0.05 -15.26 12.53
N PRO A 140 0.22 -16.25 13.38
CA PRO A 140 1.56 -16.82 13.58
C PRO A 140 2.20 -17.42 12.31
N ARG A 141 1.43 -17.59 11.26
CA ARG A 141 1.90 -18.00 9.93
C ARG A 141 2.98 -17.08 9.38
N HIS A 142 2.88 -15.79 9.70
CA HIS A 142 3.83 -14.77 9.30
C HIS A 142 4.47 -14.14 10.54
N LEU A 143 5.65 -14.62 10.91
CA LEU A 143 6.40 -13.97 11.97
C LEU A 143 6.81 -12.56 11.52
N ILE A 144 6.32 -11.55 12.23
CA ILE A 144 6.64 -10.14 11.95
C ILE A 144 7.98 -9.80 12.59
N THR A 145 8.91 -9.36 11.76
CA THR A 145 10.23 -8.89 12.16
C THR A 145 10.44 -7.46 11.70
N ALA A 146 11.40 -6.76 12.27
CA ALA A 146 11.71 -5.37 11.93
C ALA A 146 12.07 -5.16 10.44
N GLU A 147 12.50 -6.23 9.73
CA GLU A 147 12.84 -6.16 8.31
C GLU A 147 11.65 -6.41 7.37
N ARG A 148 10.50 -6.86 7.91
CA ARG A 148 9.30 -7.06 7.10
C ARG A 148 8.77 -5.74 6.56
N ARG A 149 8.06 -5.79 5.47
CA ARG A 149 7.41 -4.63 4.85
C ARG A 149 5.93 -4.88 4.74
N ILE A 150 5.19 -4.06 5.47
CA ILE A 150 3.73 -4.14 5.53
C ILE A 150 3.16 -2.98 4.73
N SER A 151 2.38 -3.27 3.71
CA SER A 151 1.63 -2.28 2.94
C SER A 151 0.16 -2.67 2.93
N VAL A 152 -0.71 -1.72 3.24
CA VAL A 152 -2.16 -1.94 3.27
C VAL A 152 -2.84 -0.92 2.37
N GLU A 153 -3.69 -1.41 1.48
CA GLU A 153 -4.61 -0.61 0.69
C GLU A 153 -6.02 -0.85 1.23
N PHE A 154 -6.78 0.19 1.43
CA PHE A 154 -8.13 0.07 1.98
C PHE A 154 -8.98 1.30 1.64
N GLU A 155 -10.29 1.14 1.73
CA GLU A 155 -11.24 2.24 1.72
C GLU A 155 -11.79 2.44 3.14
N TYR A 156 -11.90 3.70 3.55
CA TYR A 156 -12.41 4.05 4.87
C TYR A 156 -13.39 5.20 4.79
N THR A 157 -14.23 5.32 5.80
CA THR A 157 -15.14 6.45 5.95
C THR A 157 -14.92 7.13 7.31
N THR A 158 -15.11 8.43 7.31
CA THR A 158 -15.16 9.24 8.54
C THR A 158 -16.60 9.52 9.00
N GLY A 159 -17.56 8.83 8.37
CA GLY A 159 -18.99 8.93 8.72
C GLY A 159 -19.75 10.08 8.06
N SER A 160 -19.06 10.98 7.35
CA SER A 160 -19.70 12.14 6.71
C SER A 160 -19.24 12.28 5.25
N GLY A 161 -20.20 12.51 4.38
CA GLY A 161 -19.96 12.77 2.96
C GLY A 161 -20.16 11.55 2.06
N THR A 162 -20.73 11.82 0.90
CA THR A 162 -20.88 10.84 -0.20
C THR A 162 -20.22 11.40 -1.44
N ARG A 163 -19.44 10.55 -2.13
CA ARG A 163 -18.87 10.86 -3.42
C ARG A 163 -19.62 10.13 -4.52
N SER A 164 -19.82 10.78 -5.64
CA SER A 164 -20.30 10.12 -6.86
C SER A 164 -19.12 9.64 -7.67
N LEU A 165 -19.18 8.40 -8.16
CA LEU A 165 -18.25 7.85 -9.14
C LEU A 165 -19.01 7.53 -10.43
N LEU A 166 -18.57 8.13 -11.52
CA LEU A 166 -18.99 7.80 -12.88
C LEU A 166 -17.78 7.21 -13.61
N ALA A 167 -17.95 6.06 -14.24
CA ALA A 167 -16.88 5.44 -15.00
C ALA A 167 -17.44 4.81 -16.27
N SER A 168 -16.73 4.95 -17.37
CA SER A 168 -17.05 4.32 -18.65
C SER A 168 -15.81 3.81 -19.34
N GLN A 169 -15.93 2.71 -20.06
CA GLN A 169 -14.88 2.11 -20.86
C GLN A 169 -15.49 1.50 -22.12
N ALA A 170 -14.88 1.75 -23.27
CA ALA A 170 -15.19 1.10 -24.53
C ALA A 170 -13.91 0.42 -25.04
N HIS A 171 -13.98 -0.86 -25.31
CA HIS A 171 -12.89 -1.65 -25.89
C HIS A 171 -13.32 -2.20 -27.24
N LEU A 172 -12.59 -1.83 -28.28
CA LEU A 172 -12.83 -2.19 -29.66
C LEU A 172 -11.70 -3.13 -30.13
N GLU A 173 -12.08 -4.31 -30.62
CA GLU A 173 -11.17 -5.23 -31.31
C GLU A 173 -11.41 -5.14 -32.82
N LEU A 174 -10.34 -4.96 -33.58
CA LEU A 174 -10.34 -4.90 -35.03
C LEU A 174 -9.73 -6.15 -35.64
N GLY A 175 -10.29 -6.62 -36.74
CA GLY A 175 -9.82 -7.80 -37.48
C GLY A 175 -10.99 -8.73 -37.84
N HIS A 176 -10.78 -9.64 -38.79
CA HIS A 176 -11.82 -10.59 -39.24
C HIS A 176 -11.69 -11.91 -38.47
N SER A 177 -10.76 -12.76 -38.83
CA SER A 177 -10.54 -14.08 -38.20
C SER A 177 -9.71 -14.01 -36.92
N ARG A 178 -8.82 -13.05 -36.83
CA ARG A 178 -7.97 -12.79 -35.66
C ARG A 178 -7.94 -11.29 -35.34
N PRO A 179 -7.72 -10.90 -34.07
CA PRO A 179 -7.51 -9.49 -33.76
C PRO A 179 -6.20 -9.02 -34.41
N VAL A 180 -6.27 -7.89 -35.12
CA VAL A 180 -5.09 -7.24 -35.72
C VAL A 180 -4.77 -5.94 -35.02
N ALA A 181 -5.77 -5.31 -34.38
CA ALA A 181 -5.58 -4.10 -33.59
C ALA A 181 -6.65 -4.02 -32.50
N PHE A 182 -6.39 -3.18 -31.51
CA PHE A 182 -7.37 -2.81 -30.50
C PHE A 182 -7.31 -1.34 -30.18
N LEU A 183 -8.44 -0.79 -29.76
CA LEU A 183 -8.58 0.56 -29.25
C LEU A 183 -9.43 0.51 -27.99
N GLU A 184 -8.96 1.16 -26.93
CA GLU A 184 -9.68 1.26 -25.67
C GLU A 184 -9.71 2.72 -25.22
N VAL A 185 -10.90 3.20 -24.85
CA VAL A 185 -11.11 4.54 -24.31
C VAL A 185 -11.78 4.40 -22.96
N ALA A 186 -11.34 5.16 -21.98
CA ALA A 186 -11.95 5.21 -20.66
C ALA A 186 -12.14 6.64 -20.20
N ALA A 187 -13.21 6.89 -19.45
CA ALA A 187 -13.46 8.15 -18.77
C ALA A 187 -13.98 7.87 -17.36
N LEU A 188 -13.37 8.52 -16.38
CA LEU A 188 -13.69 8.36 -14.97
C LEU A 188 -13.87 9.74 -14.34
N ARG A 189 -14.84 9.87 -13.45
CA ARG A 189 -15.06 11.06 -12.63
C ARG A 189 -15.48 10.67 -11.23
N GLU A 190 -14.77 11.13 -10.24
CA GLU A 190 -15.14 11.07 -8.83
C GLU A 190 -15.27 12.50 -8.30
N ALA A 191 -16.38 12.80 -7.62
CA ALA A 191 -16.58 14.14 -7.06
C ALA A 191 -17.45 14.10 -5.80
N ASP A 192 -17.15 14.99 -4.88
CA ASP A 192 -18.03 15.22 -3.72
C ASP A 192 -19.36 15.85 -4.15
N GLY A 193 -20.42 15.49 -3.43
CA GLY A 193 -21.79 15.91 -3.74
C GLY A 193 -21.98 17.42 -3.72
N ARG A 194 -23.01 17.91 -4.42
CA ARG A 194 -23.34 19.35 -4.48
C ARG A 194 -23.71 19.93 -3.11
N ARG A 195 -24.23 19.11 -2.19
CA ARG A 195 -24.60 19.51 -0.82
C ARG A 195 -23.47 19.37 0.17
N PHE A 196 -22.22 19.35 -0.28
CA PHE A 196 -21.05 19.19 0.58
C PHE A 196 -21.04 20.20 1.72
N GLY A 197 -21.28 21.49 1.46
CA GLY A 197 -21.33 22.51 2.49
C GLY A 197 -22.41 22.29 3.54
N GLU A 198 -23.59 21.83 3.15
CA GLU A 198 -24.68 21.50 4.07
C GLU A 198 -24.34 20.26 4.91
N THR A 199 -23.79 19.23 4.28
CA THR A 199 -23.40 17.97 4.93
C THR A 199 -22.36 18.19 6.03
N PHE A 200 -21.41 19.10 5.81
CA PHE A 200 -20.36 19.42 6.77
C PHE A 200 -20.65 20.65 7.65
N GLY A 201 -21.84 21.27 7.50
CA GLY A 201 -22.23 22.45 8.27
C GLY A 201 -21.28 23.63 8.07
N LEU A 202 -20.81 23.86 6.84
CA LEU A 202 -19.87 24.94 6.54
C LEU A 202 -20.56 26.30 6.64
N THR A 203 -19.98 27.19 7.42
CA THR A 203 -20.40 28.58 7.52
C THR A 203 -19.90 29.40 6.31
N ARG A 204 -20.36 30.66 6.22
CA ARG A 204 -19.82 31.62 5.23
C ARG A 204 -18.32 31.88 5.44
N ALA A 205 -17.88 31.95 6.71
CA ALA A 205 -16.48 32.15 7.05
C ALA A 205 -15.64 30.92 6.65
N ASP A 206 -16.15 29.70 6.86
CA ASP A 206 -15.49 28.47 6.42
C ASP A 206 -15.37 28.42 4.88
N SER A 207 -16.45 28.83 4.16
CA SER A 207 -16.43 28.90 2.70
C SER A 207 -15.43 29.94 2.17
N LEU A 208 -15.25 31.06 2.88
CA LEU A 208 -14.23 32.04 2.53
C LEU A 208 -12.81 31.52 2.79
N ALA A 209 -12.58 30.87 3.92
CA ALA A 209 -11.31 30.23 4.24
C ALA A 209 -10.93 29.15 3.20
N LEU A 210 -11.90 28.34 2.77
CA LEU A 210 -11.72 27.33 1.71
C LEU A 210 -11.34 27.99 0.38
N ARG A 211 -11.99 29.10 0.01
CA ARG A 211 -11.65 29.83 -1.24
C ARG A 211 -10.24 30.41 -1.25
N GLN A 212 -9.70 30.74 -0.08
CA GLN A 212 -8.38 31.36 0.07
C GLN A 212 -7.25 30.33 0.30
N ALA A 213 -7.58 29.08 0.55
CA ALA A 213 -6.61 28.05 0.94
C ALA A 213 -5.88 27.40 -0.25
N GLY A 214 -6.35 27.56 -1.48
CA GLY A 214 -5.85 26.77 -2.60
C GLY A 214 -6.11 25.28 -2.34
N ASP A 215 -5.21 24.44 -2.75
CA ASP A 215 -5.17 23.01 -2.46
C ASP A 215 -4.56 22.68 -1.08
N GLY A 216 -4.14 23.72 -0.37
CA GLY A 216 -3.58 23.61 0.96
C GLY A 216 -4.59 23.27 2.04
N LEU A 217 -4.11 23.16 3.27
CA LEU A 217 -4.97 22.94 4.43
C LEU A 217 -5.82 24.17 4.70
N ALA A 218 -7.12 24.09 4.48
CA ALA A 218 -8.05 25.10 4.93
C ALA A 218 -8.30 24.92 6.44
N VAL A 219 -8.11 26.00 7.20
CA VAL A 219 -8.19 25.98 8.66
C VAL A 219 -9.04 27.11 9.19
N ARG A 220 -9.65 26.88 10.34
CA ARG A 220 -10.21 27.94 11.19
C ARG A 220 -9.64 27.82 12.60
N SER A 221 -9.80 28.88 13.43
CA SER A 221 -9.39 28.81 14.82
C SER A 221 -9.99 27.58 15.51
N GLY A 222 -9.14 26.82 16.16
CA GLY A 222 -9.55 25.72 17.04
C GLY A 222 -9.89 26.15 18.44
N ALA A 223 -9.63 27.43 18.80
CA ALA A 223 -9.88 27.96 20.13
C ALA A 223 -11.27 28.57 20.21
N GLU A 224 -12.02 28.13 21.19
CA GLU A 224 -13.34 28.60 21.58
C GLU A 224 -13.26 29.06 23.02
N GLN A 225 -13.65 30.32 23.30
CA GLN A 225 -13.71 30.83 24.66
C GLN A 225 -14.91 30.20 25.36
N VAL A 226 -14.67 29.63 26.54
CA VAL A 226 -15.67 28.95 27.36
C VAL A 226 -15.61 29.46 28.79
N PRO A 227 -16.72 29.37 29.56
CA PRO A 227 -16.66 29.59 31.02
C PRO A 227 -15.69 28.59 31.66
N PHE A 228 -15.02 29.04 32.73
CA PHE A 228 -14.22 28.13 33.53
C PHE A 228 -15.11 27.13 34.25
N ASP A 229 -14.92 25.85 34.01
CA ASP A 229 -15.56 24.73 34.67
C ASP A 229 -14.49 23.71 35.10
N PRO A 230 -14.27 23.51 36.40
CA PRO A 230 -13.27 22.54 36.88
C PRO A 230 -13.65 21.08 36.56
N GLU A 231 -14.92 20.81 36.28
CA GLU A 231 -15.45 19.48 35.93
C GLU A 231 -15.59 19.28 34.40
N ALA A 232 -15.06 20.23 33.60
CA ALA A 232 -15.15 20.13 32.14
C ALA A 232 -14.60 18.80 31.62
N PRO A 233 -15.32 18.08 30.73
CA PRO A 233 -14.88 16.80 30.18
C PRO A 233 -13.80 16.95 29.11
N TYR A 234 -13.10 18.08 29.05
CA TYR A 234 -12.02 18.41 28.12
C TYR A 234 -10.94 19.25 28.79
N VAL A 235 -9.74 19.26 28.21
CA VAL A 235 -8.62 20.06 28.69
C VAL A 235 -8.89 21.55 28.42
N LEU A 236 -8.77 22.36 29.45
CA LEU A 236 -8.90 23.81 29.39
C LEU A 236 -7.53 24.46 29.19
N TYR A 237 -7.51 25.58 28.45
CA TYR A 237 -6.31 26.33 28.10
C TYR A 237 -6.48 27.82 28.43
N THR A 238 -5.36 28.49 28.76
CA THR A 238 -5.26 29.94 28.74
C THR A 238 -4.51 30.41 27.50
N ARG A 239 -4.74 31.65 27.10
CA ARG A 239 -4.05 32.29 25.98
C ARG A 239 -2.95 33.21 26.49
N GLU A 240 -1.73 33.02 26.00
CA GLU A 240 -0.56 33.86 26.26
C GLU A 240 -0.02 34.42 24.95
N VAL A 241 0.63 35.57 25.02
CA VAL A 241 1.41 36.12 23.91
C VAL A 241 2.89 35.96 24.25
N ARG A 242 3.64 35.28 23.42
CA ARG A 242 5.09 35.06 23.62
C ARG A 242 5.88 35.74 22.53
N ALA A 243 6.94 36.43 22.90
CA ALA A 243 7.93 36.98 21.97
C ALA A 243 8.78 35.83 21.41
N LEU A 244 9.01 35.86 20.11
CA LEU A 244 9.90 34.94 19.40
C LEU A 244 11.30 35.55 19.25
N PRO A 245 12.33 34.71 19.00
CA PRO A 245 13.71 35.20 18.82
C PRO A 245 13.92 36.17 17.66
N ASP A 246 13.02 36.15 16.67
CA ASP A 246 13.02 37.05 15.51
C ASP A 246 12.34 38.41 15.77
N GLY A 247 11.90 38.67 17.02
CA GLY A 247 11.21 39.88 17.42
C GLY A 247 9.70 39.90 17.15
N THR A 248 9.16 38.87 16.53
CA THR A 248 7.70 38.71 16.35
C THR A 248 7.04 38.17 17.61
N THR A 249 5.70 38.19 17.68
CA THR A 249 4.94 37.61 18.79
C THR A 249 4.09 36.45 18.27
N ASP A 250 3.95 35.41 19.10
CA ASP A 250 3.08 34.28 18.83
C ASP A 250 1.99 34.14 19.90
N THR A 251 0.79 33.76 19.46
CA THR A 251 -0.33 33.46 20.38
C THR A 251 -0.25 31.99 20.77
N VAL A 252 -0.05 31.74 22.06
CA VAL A 252 0.18 30.40 22.61
C VAL A 252 -0.97 30.00 23.53
N TYR A 253 -1.44 28.78 23.40
CA TYR A 253 -2.42 28.18 24.31
C TYR A 253 -1.70 27.24 25.28
N VAL A 254 -1.85 27.49 26.59
CA VAL A 254 -1.19 26.73 27.65
C VAL A 254 -2.27 26.00 28.46
N ALA A 255 -2.10 24.69 28.62
CA ALA A 255 -3.05 23.87 29.38
C ALA A 255 -3.09 24.28 30.84
N LEU A 256 -4.28 24.42 31.37
CA LEU A 256 -4.51 24.75 32.80
C LEU A 256 -4.18 23.53 33.66
N THR A 257 -3.37 23.77 34.69
CA THR A 257 -3.03 22.78 35.72
C THR A 257 -3.72 23.10 37.05
N SER A 258 -4.27 24.31 37.19
CA SER A 258 -5.01 24.81 38.37
C SER A 258 -6.03 25.85 37.95
N ALA A 259 -6.92 26.24 38.87
CA ALA A 259 -7.89 27.30 38.61
C ALA A 259 -7.20 28.63 38.26
N PRO A 260 -7.57 29.28 37.14
CA PRO A 260 -6.99 30.57 36.77
C PRO A 260 -7.48 31.70 37.67
N PRO A 261 -6.78 32.84 37.72
CA PRO A 261 -7.27 34.05 38.41
C PRO A 261 -8.64 34.48 37.88
N PRO A 262 -9.49 35.06 38.73
CA PRO A 262 -10.80 35.56 38.31
C PRO A 262 -10.69 36.54 37.14
N GLY A 263 -11.53 36.36 36.11
CA GLY A 263 -11.53 37.19 34.90
C GLY A 263 -10.54 36.76 33.81
N THR A 264 -9.73 35.71 34.01
CA THR A 264 -8.84 35.16 32.97
C THR A 264 -9.67 34.42 31.93
N PRO A 265 -9.58 34.78 30.63
CA PRO A 265 -10.26 34.04 29.55
C PRO A 265 -9.76 32.62 29.46
N VAL A 266 -10.68 31.66 29.46
CA VAL A 266 -10.41 30.24 29.35
C VAL A 266 -10.93 29.73 28.01
N TYR A 267 -10.19 28.80 27.41
CA TYR A 267 -10.47 28.29 26.09
C TYR A 267 -10.55 26.78 26.09
N ARG A 268 -11.52 26.27 25.37
CA ARG A 268 -11.49 24.91 24.79
C ARG A 268 -10.73 24.99 23.48
N VAL A 269 -9.65 24.19 23.30
CA VAL A 269 -8.83 24.25 22.11
C VAL A 269 -8.83 22.90 21.40
N THR A 270 -9.22 22.92 20.13
CA THR A 270 -9.07 21.78 19.22
C THR A 270 -7.72 21.89 18.53
N PHE A 271 -6.88 20.88 18.69
CA PHE A 271 -5.60 20.78 18.00
C PHE A 271 -5.72 19.81 16.85
N SER A 272 -5.34 20.26 15.67
CA SER A 272 -5.27 19.41 14.47
C SER A 272 -3.83 19.14 14.06
N ARG A 273 -3.58 17.92 13.57
CA ARG A 273 -2.28 17.57 13.03
C ARG A 273 -2.11 18.20 11.67
N VAL A 274 -1.10 19.05 11.51
CA VAL A 274 -0.79 19.77 10.26
C VAL A 274 0.39 19.16 9.50
N GLY A 275 1.04 18.16 10.08
CA GLY A 275 2.15 17.42 9.50
C GLY A 275 3.46 17.61 10.28
N PRO A 276 4.45 16.70 10.06
CA PRO A 276 5.73 16.78 10.76
C PRO A 276 6.44 18.10 10.51
N GLY A 277 6.85 18.78 11.60
CA GLY A 277 7.56 20.05 11.52
C GLY A 277 6.77 21.21 10.91
N ARG A 278 5.44 21.10 10.76
CA ARG A 278 4.58 22.18 10.22
C ARG A 278 3.76 22.89 11.28
N GLY A 279 3.79 22.36 12.49
CA GLY A 279 3.06 22.90 13.62
C GLY A 279 3.97 23.46 14.70
N ARG A 280 3.33 24.04 15.71
CA ARG A 280 3.96 24.66 16.89
C ARG A 280 3.82 23.82 18.15
N TYR A 281 2.95 22.80 18.13
CA TYR A 281 2.60 21.99 19.30
C TYR A 281 2.96 20.53 19.08
N VAL A 282 3.27 19.87 20.21
CA VAL A 282 3.46 18.43 20.31
C VAL A 282 2.49 17.84 21.33
N ARG A 283 2.14 16.57 21.15
CA ARG A 283 1.39 15.83 22.16
C ARG A 283 2.32 15.53 23.34
N ALA A 284 1.98 16.05 24.54
CA ALA A 284 2.80 15.91 25.73
C ALA A 284 2.32 14.79 26.67
N GLY A 285 1.00 14.50 26.68
CA GLY A 285 0.45 13.48 27.56
C GLY A 285 -1.06 13.32 27.38
N GLN A 286 -1.64 12.54 28.27
CA GLN A 286 -3.09 12.31 28.33
C GLN A 286 -3.54 12.41 29.78
N THR A 287 -4.61 13.17 30.02
CA THR A 287 -5.31 13.26 31.29
C THR A 287 -6.68 12.58 31.18
N VAL A 288 -7.41 12.49 32.26
CA VAL A 288 -8.81 12.01 32.28
C VAL A 288 -9.68 12.82 31.29
N ASN A 289 -9.38 14.12 31.14
CA ASN A 289 -10.15 15.07 30.32
C ASN A 289 -9.65 15.14 28.86
N GLY A 290 -8.65 14.36 28.47
CA GLY A 290 -8.17 14.29 27.10
C GLY A 290 -6.66 14.45 26.93
N ILE A 291 -6.27 14.69 25.67
CA ILE A 291 -4.85 14.82 25.28
C ILE A 291 -4.39 16.25 25.57
N VAL A 292 -3.23 16.36 26.21
CA VAL A 292 -2.56 17.64 26.48
C VAL A 292 -1.55 17.92 25.38
N TYR A 293 -1.62 19.13 24.82
CA TYR A 293 -0.68 19.64 23.82
C TYR A 293 0.18 20.75 24.42
N VAL A 294 1.47 20.73 24.10
CA VAL A 294 2.46 21.71 24.60
C VAL A 294 3.12 22.41 23.44
N TYR A 295 3.23 23.71 23.54
CA TYR A 295 3.91 24.57 22.58
C TYR A 295 5.43 24.33 22.62
N ARG A 296 6.06 24.20 21.45
CA ARG A 296 7.51 24.02 21.25
C ARG A 296 8.14 25.12 20.43
N GLY A 297 7.36 25.88 19.69
CA GLY A 297 7.80 26.91 18.77
C GLY A 297 7.45 26.63 17.32
N PRO A 298 7.54 27.64 16.44
CA PRO A 298 7.26 27.49 15.01
C PRO A 298 8.11 26.39 14.37
N GLY A 299 7.46 25.46 13.65
CA GLY A 299 8.13 24.35 12.97
C GLY A 299 8.69 23.25 13.89
N GLN A 300 8.45 23.31 15.21
CA GLN A 300 8.96 22.36 16.19
C GLN A 300 7.91 21.32 16.63
N GLY A 301 6.77 21.32 16.01
CA GLY A 301 5.66 20.40 16.31
C GLY A 301 4.91 19.93 15.09
N ASP A 302 3.96 19.04 15.33
CA ASP A 302 3.10 18.44 14.30
C ASP A 302 1.67 18.97 14.36
N TYR A 303 1.32 19.74 15.42
CA TYR A 303 -0.04 20.16 15.71
C TYR A 303 -0.17 21.67 15.78
N GLU A 304 -1.36 22.16 15.36
CA GLU A 304 -1.76 23.57 15.47
C GLU A 304 -3.11 23.69 16.20
N PRO A 305 -3.38 24.82 16.93
CA PRO A 305 -4.63 25.09 17.59
C PRO A 305 -5.71 25.53 16.57
N VAL A 306 -5.94 24.69 15.58
CA VAL A 306 -6.87 24.93 14.46
C VAL A 306 -7.79 23.74 14.27
N ARG A 307 -8.94 23.98 13.65
CA ARG A 307 -9.81 22.97 13.10
C ARG A 307 -9.64 22.91 11.60
N LEU A 308 -9.28 21.73 11.08
CA LEU A 308 -9.19 21.48 9.64
C LEU A 308 -10.60 21.49 9.03
N LEU A 309 -10.76 22.21 7.95
CA LEU A 309 -11.98 22.23 7.16
C LEU A 309 -11.89 21.14 6.08
N PRO A 310 -12.92 20.31 5.90
CA PRO A 310 -12.95 19.37 4.79
C PRO A 310 -13.05 20.13 3.48
N THR A 311 -12.31 19.69 2.47
CA THR A 311 -12.28 20.25 1.12
C THR A 311 -13.10 19.39 0.16
N PRO A 312 -13.97 19.96 -0.69
CA PRO A 312 -14.69 19.21 -1.72
C PRO A 312 -13.76 18.89 -2.89
N VAL A 313 -13.51 17.62 -3.10
CA VAL A 313 -12.57 17.12 -4.13
C VAL A 313 -13.30 16.78 -5.44
N ARG A 314 -12.59 16.96 -6.54
CA ARG A 314 -12.97 16.44 -7.86
C ARG A 314 -11.76 15.78 -8.53
N HIS A 315 -11.97 14.58 -9.05
CA HIS A 315 -10.99 13.84 -9.80
C HIS A 315 -11.59 13.35 -11.11
N ASP A 316 -11.13 13.87 -12.23
CA ASP A 316 -11.46 13.42 -13.58
C ASP A 316 -10.25 12.73 -14.19
N LEU A 317 -10.46 11.68 -14.97
CA LEU A 317 -9.41 11.01 -15.73
C LEU A 317 -9.98 10.51 -17.06
N VAL A 318 -9.26 10.78 -18.14
CA VAL A 318 -9.53 10.22 -19.47
C VAL A 318 -8.31 9.42 -19.90
N GLY A 319 -8.53 8.23 -20.43
CA GLY A 319 -7.49 7.33 -20.90
C GLY A 319 -7.77 6.78 -22.29
N LEU A 320 -6.71 6.60 -23.05
CA LEU A 320 -6.69 5.98 -24.36
C LEU A 320 -5.61 4.92 -24.39
N ARG A 321 -5.94 3.74 -24.91
CA ARG A 321 -4.97 2.67 -25.17
C ARG A 321 -5.21 2.10 -26.54
N ALA A 322 -4.16 1.97 -27.34
CA ALA A 322 -4.23 1.39 -28.67
C ALA A 322 -3.03 0.47 -28.93
N GLY A 323 -3.23 -0.52 -29.78
CA GLY A 323 -2.15 -1.39 -30.18
C GLY A 323 -2.46 -2.19 -31.43
N VAL A 324 -1.40 -2.66 -32.08
CA VAL A 324 -1.44 -3.42 -33.32
C VAL A 324 -0.71 -4.75 -33.09
N HIS A 325 -1.30 -5.84 -33.54
CA HIS A 325 -0.69 -7.16 -33.60
C HIS A 325 -0.02 -7.33 -34.95
N LEU A 326 1.28 -7.05 -35.02
CA LEU A 326 2.06 -7.09 -36.26
C LEU A 326 2.19 -8.52 -36.82
N TRP A 327 2.48 -9.49 -35.91
CA TRP A 327 2.57 -10.91 -36.16
C TRP A 327 1.95 -11.70 -35.01
N PRO A 328 1.70 -13.01 -35.15
CA PRO A 328 1.29 -13.84 -34.03
C PRO A 328 2.25 -13.69 -32.84
N GLY A 329 1.75 -13.23 -31.71
CA GLY A 329 2.53 -12.99 -30.49
C GLY A 329 3.34 -11.68 -30.47
N TRP A 330 3.23 -10.81 -31.49
CA TRP A 330 3.90 -9.51 -31.50
C TRP A 330 2.89 -8.38 -31.37
N THR A 331 3.02 -7.57 -30.33
CA THR A 331 2.12 -6.45 -30.08
C THR A 331 2.94 -5.18 -29.82
N VAL A 332 2.64 -4.13 -30.57
CA VAL A 332 3.15 -2.77 -30.34
C VAL A 332 1.97 -1.89 -29.98
N GLY A 333 2.13 -1.04 -28.99
CA GLY A 333 1.05 -0.17 -28.59
C GLY A 333 1.49 0.93 -27.63
N GLY A 334 0.50 1.74 -27.28
CA GLY A 334 0.68 2.82 -26.33
C GLY A 334 -0.58 3.08 -25.53
N GLU A 335 -0.36 3.73 -24.40
CA GLU A 335 -1.39 4.28 -23.54
C GLU A 335 -1.11 5.75 -23.33
N TRP A 336 -2.16 6.53 -23.24
CA TRP A 336 -2.13 7.92 -22.85
C TRP A 336 -3.26 8.17 -21.87
N ALA A 337 -2.99 8.99 -20.85
CA ALA A 337 -4.00 9.37 -19.89
C ALA A 337 -3.81 10.84 -19.50
N ARG A 338 -4.90 11.51 -19.18
CA ARG A 338 -4.91 12.85 -18.63
C ARG A 338 -5.80 12.88 -17.40
N SER A 339 -5.26 13.34 -16.29
CA SER A 339 -6.00 13.54 -15.05
C SER A 339 -6.21 15.02 -14.80
N ARG A 340 -7.33 15.34 -14.15
CA ARG A 340 -7.57 16.60 -13.47
C ARG A 340 -7.92 16.29 -12.03
N TYR A 341 -7.07 16.67 -11.10
CA TYR A 341 -7.28 16.47 -9.69
C TYR A 341 -7.32 17.83 -8.99
N ASP A 342 -8.51 18.23 -8.54
CA ASP A 342 -8.79 19.46 -7.84
C ASP A 342 -9.13 19.09 -6.39
N ALA A 343 -8.20 19.37 -5.48
CA ALA A 343 -8.32 19.01 -4.07
C ALA A 343 -9.24 19.96 -3.29
N ASN A 344 -9.58 21.12 -3.88
CA ASN A 344 -10.48 22.11 -3.27
C ASN A 344 -11.28 22.88 -4.31
N ARG A 345 -12.37 22.32 -4.80
CA ARG A 345 -13.27 22.92 -5.80
C ARG A 345 -13.83 24.29 -5.46
N LEU A 346 -13.73 24.75 -4.22
CA LEU A 346 -14.18 26.07 -3.80
C LEU A 346 -13.11 27.14 -3.99
N SER A 347 -11.84 26.74 -4.12
CA SER A 347 -10.75 27.67 -4.37
C SER A 347 -10.53 27.88 -5.88
N PRO A 348 -10.36 29.11 -6.35
CA PRO A 348 -9.88 29.40 -7.70
C PRO A 348 -8.34 29.42 -7.79
N LEU A 349 -7.65 29.29 -6.65
CA LEU A 349 -6.19 29.31 -6.57
C LEU A 349 -5.63 27.93 -6.95
N ASP A 350 -4.41 27.89 -7.42
CA ASP A 350 -3.63 26.67 -7.73
C ASP A 350 -4.22 25.77 -8.85
N ALA A 351 -5.24 26.24 -9.60
CA ALA A 351 -5.87 25.45 -10.67
C ALA A 351 -4.92 25.10 -11.85
N ALA A 352 -3.70 25.64 -11.87
CA ALA A 352 -2.72 25.40 -12.93
C ALA A 352 -2.07 24.02 -12.85
N ASP A 353 -1.95 23.44 -11.65
CA ASP A 353 -1.36 22.13 -11.40
C ASP A 353 -2.39 20.99 -11.30
N ASP A 354 -3.68 21.29 -11.32
CA ASP A 354 -4.76 20.30 -11.39
C ASP A 354 -4.59 19.31 -12.55
N LEU A 355 -4.01 19.78 -13.66
CA LEU A 355 -4.03 19.07 -14.93
C LEU A 355 -2.68 18.45 -15.24
N ALA A 356 -2.64 17.11 -15.37
CA ALA A 356 -1.41 16.39 -15.65
C ALA A 356 -1.64 15.20 -16.59
N GLY A 357 -0.59 14.81 -17.29
CA GLY A 357 -0.60 13.75 -18.27
C GLY A 357 0.26 12.55 -17.86
N ALA A 358 0.01 11.44 -18.52
CA ALA A 358 0.86 10.26 -18.46
C ALA A 358 0.82 9.53 -19.80
N TYR A 359 1.92 8.86 -20.15
CA TYR A 359 1.93 7.94 -21.29
C TYR A 359 2.74 6.71 -21.00
N ARG A 360 2.39 5.61 -21.70
CA ARG A 360 3.14 4.35 -21.68
C ARG A 360 3.24 3.81 -23.09
N LEU A 361 4.44 3.50 -23.54
CA LEU A 361 4.72 2.80 -24.80
C LEU A 361 5.17 1.39 -24.49
N PHE A 362 4.74 0.41 -25.28
CA PHE A 362 5.14 -0.97 -25.08
C PHE A 362 5.31 -1.73 -26.39
N LEU A 363 6.30 -2.61 -26.38
CA LEU A 363 6.49 -3.69 -27.35
C LEU A 363 6.45 -5.01 -26.57
N ARG A 364 5.65 -5.97 -27.02
CA ARG A 364 5.59 -7.31 -26.45
C ARG A 364 5.70 -8.36 -27.54
N ILE A 365 6.63 -9.28 -27.33
CA ILE A 365 6.85 -10.47 -28.14
C ILE A 365 6.63 -11.65 -27.20
N ASP A 366 5.47 -12.33 -27.31
CA ASP A 366 5.09 -13.39 -26.39
C ASP A 366 5.89 -14.67 -26.62
N SER A 367 6.25 -14.96 -27.88
CA SER A 367 7.03 -16.13 -28.23
C SER A 367 7.71 -15.98 -29.59
N LEU A 368 9.01 -15.96 -29.59
CA LEU A 368 9.86 -16.10 -30.77
C LEU A 368 10.55 -17.47 -30.71
N THR A 369 10.28 -18.33 -31.67
CA THR A 369 10.93 -19.63 -31.74
C THR A 369 12.35 -19.47 -32.29
N LEU A 370 13.33 -19.91 -31.52
CA LEU A 370 14.75 -19.95 -31.88
C LEU A 370 15.15 -21.38 -32.22
N SER A 371 16.36 -21.57 -32.72
CA SER A 371 16.96 -22.90 -32.94
C SER A 371 16.98 -23.73 -31.64
N VAL A 372 17.18 -23.06 -30.51
CA VAL A 372 17.08 -23.65 -29.18
C VAL A 372 16.08 -22.85 -28.33
N GLY A 373 14.88 -23.42 -28.16
CA GLY A 373 13.87 -22.91 -27.24
C GLY A 373 13.03 -21.73 -27.77
N ARG A 374 12.48 -20.98 -26.85
CA ARG A 374 11.58 -19.85 -27.13
C ARG A 374 12.01 -18.62 -26.33
N LEU A 375 11.94 -17.47 -26.99
CA LEU A 375 12.27 -16.18 -26.42
C LEU A 375 11.01 -15.32 -26.33
N ALA A 376 10.73 -14.75 -25.16
CA ALA A 376 9.74 -13.68 -24.97
C ALA A 376 10.46 -12.38 -24.62
N VAL A 377 9.99 -11.26 -25.16
CA VAL A 377 10.56 -9.92 -24.91
C VAL A 377 9.44 -8.95 -24.61
N SER A 378 9.62 -8.13 -23.57
CA SER A 378 8.73 -7.01 -23.28
C SER A 378 9.56 -5.76 -23.01
N LEU A 379 9.33 -4.72 -23.79
CA LEU A 379 9.91 -3.40 -23.60
C LEU A 379 8.80 -2.45 -23.19
N ARG A 380 9.07 -1.60 -22.20
CA ARG A 380 8.11 -0.62 -21.70
C ARG A 380 8.80 0.68 -21.34
N ARG A 381 8.24 1.78 -21.82
CA ARG A 381 8.55 3.12 -21.34
C ARG A 381 7.29 3.73 -20.74
N GLN A 382 7.38 4.26 -19.54
CA GLN A 382 6.29 4.98 -18.88
C GLN A 382 6.78 6.34 -18.43
N HIS A 383 5.95 7.36 -18.65
CA HIS A 383 6.15 8.69 -18.14
C HIS A 383 4.91 9.16 -17.40
N LEU A 384 5.12 9.76 -16.25
CA LEU A 384 4.08 10.38 -15.43
C LEU A 384 4.51 11.83 -15.17
N ASP A 385 3.64 12.79 -15.47
CA ASP A 385 3.83 14.18 -15.05
C ASP A 385 3.78 14.30 -13.51
N ALA A 386 4.32 15.37 -12.96
CA ALA A 386 4.46 15.61 -11.53
C ALA A 386 3.14 15.46 -10.74
N HIS A 387 2.04 15.99 -11.28
CA HIS A 387 0.73 16.02 -10.63
C HIS A 387 -0.25 14.98 -11.20
N PHE A 388 0.25 14.00 -11.97
CA PHE A 388 -0.63 12.96 -12.51
C PHE A 388 -1.25 12.13 -11.40
N ALA A 389 -2.58 12.20 -11.28
CA ALA A 389 -3.37 11.47 -10.30
C ALA A 389 -4.07 10.28 -10.96
N ALA A 390 -3.78 9.07 -10.50
CA ALA A 390 -4.45 7.85 -10.93
C ALA A 390 -5.54 7.45 -9.92
N PHE A 391 -6.59 6.75 -10.39
CA PHE A 391 -7.63 6.21 -9.52
C PHE A 391 -7.19 4.98 -8.72
N GLY A 392 -6.20 4.27 -9.21
CA GLY A 392 -5.63 3.09 -8.57
C GLY A 392 -4.12 3.16 -8.51
N ARG A 393 -3.53 2.10 -7.98
CA ARG A 393 -2.07 1.98 -7.93
C ARG A 393 -1.49 1.69 -9.30
N LEU A 394 -0.59 2.55 -9.78
CA LEU A 394 0.14 2.36 -11.06
C LEU A 394 1.40 1.50 -10.91
N GLN A 395 2.00 1.52 -9.74
CA GLN A 395 3.30 0.92 -9.46
C GLN A 395 3.13 -0.38 -8.64
N PRO A 396 4.02 -1.37 -8.78
CA PRO A 396 4.04 -2.55 -7.91
C PRO A 396 4.13 -2.17 -6.43
N VAL A 397 3.67 -3.04 -5.52
CA VAL A 397 3.71 -2.80 -4.06
C VAL A 397 5.12 -2.49 -3.59
N GLU A 398 6.11 -3.26 -4.09
CA GLU A 398 7.53 -3.13 -3.75
C GLU A 398 8.28 -2.13 -4.64
N PHE A 399 7.60 -1.18 -5.28
CA PHE A 399 8.22 -0.24 -6.22
C PHE A 399 9.38 0.54 -5.58
N ALA A 400 9.18 1.08 -4.37
CA ALA A 400 10.21 1.80 -3.66
C ALA A 400 11.46 0.93 -3.43
N ARG A 401 11.25 -0.33 -3.02
CA ARG A 401 12.34 -1.30 -2.82
C ARG A 401 13.03 -1.69 -4.13
N ARG A 402 12.25 -1.92 -5.19
CA ARG A 402 12.80 -2.28 -6.53
C ARG A 402 13.76 -1.24 -7.08
N TRP A 403 13.63 0.01 -6.64
CA TRP A 403 14.47 1.12 -7.10
C TRP A 403 15.38 1.68 -6.00
N ASN A 404 15.37 1.08 -4.81
CA ASN A 404 16.08 1.61 -3.65
C ASN A 404 15.66 3.06 -3.32
N LEU A 405 14.37 3.35 -3.48
CA LEU A 405 13.75 4.60 -3.03
C LEU A 405 13.41 4.43 -1.55
N ASP A 406 13.99 5.23 -0.69
CA ASP A 406 13.58 5.28 0.71
C ASP A 406 12.81 6.57 0.98
N VAL A 407 11.53 6.43 1.26
CA VAL A 407 10.65 7.57 1.53
C VAL A 407 10.95 8.17 2.91
N ARG A 408 11.48 7.38 3.86
CA ARG A 408 11.79 7.84 5.21
C ARG A 408 13.00 8.78 5.24
N ASP A 409 14.06 8.40 4.56
CA ASP A 409 15.29 9.23 4.54
C ASP A 409 15.10 10.54 3.78
N LEU A 410 14.19 10.55 2.81
CA LEU A 410 13.88 11.77 2.05
C LEU A 410 12.98 12.74 2.83
N ALA A 411 12.09 12.23 3.68
CA ALA A 411 11.13 13.03 4.44
C ALA A 411 11.68 13.49 5.81
N GLU A 412 12.42 12.62 6.50
CA GLU A 412 12.88 12.89 7.87
C GLU A 412 14.21 13.65 7.92
N SER A 413 15.10 13.43 6.96
CA SER A 413 16.44 14.04 6.99
C SER A 413 16.51 15.48 6.49
N SER A 414 15.55 15.93 5.68
CA SER A 414 15.61 17.25 5.05
C SER A 414 14.63 18.29 5.59
N GLY A 415 13.61 17.88 6.36
CA GLY A 415 12.51 18.79 6.77
C GLY A 415 11.78 19.43 5.59
N ALA A 416 12.17 19.10 4.36
CA ALA A 416 11.60 19.64 3.14
C ALA A 416 10.42 18.79 2.68
N SER A 417 9.31 19.41 2.35
CA SER A 417 8.24 18.77 1.60
C SER A 417 8.81 18.34 0.25
N VAL A 418 8.81 17.04 -0.03
CA VAL A 418 9.24 16.54 -1.34
C VAL A 418 8.23 17.04 -2.38
N GLN A 419 8.65 17.97 -3.23
CA GLN A 419 7.82 18.50 -4.31
C GLN A 419 7.50 17.37 -5.30
N PRO A 420 6.28 17.27 -5.80
CA PRO A 420 5.93 16.37 -6.89
C PRO A 420 6.83 16.61 -8.09
N VAL A 421 7.38 15.55 -8.66
CA VAL A 421 8.20 15.63 -9.88
C VAL A 421 7.80 14.58 -10.87
N ALA A 422 8.02 14.88 -12.14
CA ALA A 422 7.78 13.91 -13.21
C ALA A 422 8.64 12.66 -13.03
N GLU A 423 8.09 11.50 -13.40
CA GLU A 423 8.75 10.21 -13.32
C GLU A 423 8.82 9.55 -14.69
N THR A 424 9.99 9.05 -15.08
CA THR A 424 10.15 8.25 -16.28
C THR A 424 10.79 6.91 -15.92
N ALA A 425 10.13 5.81 -16.31
CA ALA A 425 10.63 4.46 -16.14
C ALA A 425 10.77 3.76 -17.50
N ASP A 426 11.97 3.25 -17.79
CA ASP A 426 12.28 2.39 -18.92
C ASP A 426 12.56 0.99 -18.39
N GLU A 427 11.87 -0.03 -18.91
CA GLU A 427 12.02 -1.42 -18.46
C GLU A 427 12.06 -2.37 -19.66
N ALA A 428 12.95 -3.36 -19.58
CA ALA A 428 13.06 -4.45 -20.53
C ALA A 428 13.05 -5.77 -19.77
N TYR A 429 12.22 -6.70 -20.23
CA TYR A 429 12.09 -8.05 -19.73
C TYR A 429 12.37 -9.03 -20.86
N LEU A 430 13.21 -10.00 -20.62
CA LEU A 430 13.57 -11.03 -21.57
C LEU A 430 13.50 -12.38 -20.87
N THR A 431 12.68 -13.30 -21.38
CA THR A 431 12.58 -14.67 -20.88
C THR A 431 12.97 -15.63 -21.99
N TRP A 432 14.06 -16.35 -21.81
CA TRP A 432 14.47 -17.40 -22.70
C TRP A 432 14.24 -18.78 -22.06
N ARG A 433 13.36 -19.56 -22.69
CA ARG A 433 13.08 -20.94 -22.29
C ARG A 433 13.76 -21.89 -23.27
N ALA A 434 14.98 -22.31 -22.93
CA ALA A 434 15.77 -23.20 -23.76
C ALA A 434 15.12 -24.61 -23.87
N SER A 435 14.46 -25.06 -22.78
CA SER A 435 13.74 -26.33 -22.74
C SER A 435 12.62 -26.27 -21.65
N ARG A 436 11.93 -27.39 -21.44
CA ARG A 436 10.97 -27.53 -20.31
C ARG A 436 11.66 -27.51 -18.93
N SER A 437 13.00 -27.67 -18.91
CA SER A 437 13.79 -27.74 -17.66
C SER A 437 14.86 -26.65 -17.56
N ALA A 438 14.92 -25.70 -18.50
CA ALA A 438 15.91 -24.62 -18.45
C ALA A 438 15.29 -23.30 -18.94
N ALA A 439 15.32 -22.29 -18.07
CA ALA A 439 14.87 -20.92 -18.37
C ALA A 439 15.82 -19.89 -17.78
N ILE A 440 15.96 -18.78 -18.49
CA ILE A 440 16.68 -17.58 -18.05
C ILE A 440 15.74 -16.39 -18.19
N ASP A 441 15.63 -15.61 -17.13
CA ASP A 441 14.90 -14.36 -17.09
C ASP A 441 15.89 -13.21 -16.87
N LEU A 442 15.86 -12.19 -17.71
CA LEU A 442 16.67 -10.99 -17.59
C LEU A 442 15.76 -9.79 -17.50
N GLU A 443 15.96 -8.95 -16.50
CA GLU A 443 15.26 -7.69 -16.35
C GLU A 443 16.27 -6.53 -16.29
N LEU A 444 16.02 -5.51 -17.09
CA LEU A 444 16.80 -4.28 -17.10
C LEU A 444 15.82 -3.12 -16.87
N GLY A 445 16.20 -2.18 -16.02
CA GLY A 445 15.34 -1.06 -15.71
C GLY A 445 16.13 0.22 -15.44
N ARG A 446 15.51 1.36 -15.76
CA ARG A 446 15.99 2.70 -15.45
C ARG A 446 14.85 3.56 -14.98
N LEU A 447 15.02 4.23 -13.83
CA LEU A 447 14.05 5.16 -13.27
C LEU A 447 14.69 6.54 -13.11
N ARG A 448 13.97 7.59 -13.52
CA ARG A 448 14.42 8.98 -13.39
C ARG A 448 13.31 9.86 -12.83
N ARG A 449 13.65 10.65 -11.82
CA ARG A 449 12.90 11.78 -11.28
C ARG A 449 13.83 12.99 -11.30
N PRO A 450 13.66 13.90 -12.26
CA PRO A 450 14.59 15.02 -12.45
C PRO A 450 14.83 15.82 -11.16
N GLY A 451 16.08 16.11 -10.84
CA GLY A 451 16.47 16.83 -9.63
C GLY A 451 16.30 16.07 -8.31
N GLN A 452 15.75 14.86 -8.33
CA GLN A 452 15.51 14.08 -7.11
C GLN A 452 16.20 12.72 -7.10
N PHE A 453 16.02 11.92 -8.19
CA PHE A 453 16.43 10.52 -8.16
C PHE A 453 16.80 9.97 -9.53
N ARG A 454 17.83 9.10 -9.55
CA ARG A 454 18.17 8.22 -10.68
C ARG A 454 18.45 6.82 -10.16
N GLY A 455 17.83 5.81 -10.81
CA GLY A 455 18.03 4.41 -10.46
C GLY A 455 18.26 3.56 -11.70
N GLU A 456 19.13 2.56 -11.59
CA GLU A 456 19.35 1.51 -12.56
C GLU A 456 19.20 0.16 -11.87
N ARG A 457 18.49 -0.76 -12.51
CA ARG A 457 18.19 -2.08 -11.98
C ARG A 457 18.51 -3.15 -13.01
N GLN A 458 19.17 -4.20 -12.58
CA GLN A 458 19.47 -5.38 -13.35
C GLN A 458 19.07 -6.59 -12.51
N ALA A 459 18.28 -7.52 -13.08
CA ALA A 459 17.96 -8.77 -12.40
C ALA A 459 18.12 -9.96 -13.34
N LEU A 460 18.57 -11.07 -12.78
CA LEU A 460 18.79 -12.34 -13.47
C LEU A 460 18.07 -13.45 -12.71
N GLY A 461 17.17 -14.14 -13.40
CA GLY A 461 16.55 -15.38 -12.96
C GLY A 461 17.13 -16.57 -13.73
N LEU A 462 17.38 -17.68 -13.04
CA LEU A 462 17.79 -18.94 -13.63
C LEU A 462 16.95 -20.07 -13.04
N THR A 463 16.36 -20.88 -13.89
CA THR A 463 15.65 -22.10 -13.49
C THR A 463 16.26 -23.28 -14.24
N LEU A 464 16.74 -24.28 -13.49
CA LEU A 464 17.27 -25.55 -14.02
C LEU A 464 16.54 -26.70 -13.34
N GLY A 465 16.18 -27.74 -14.13
CA GLY A 465 15.41 -28.88 -13.63
C GLY A 465 13.89 -28.66 -13.68
N ARG A 466 13.13 -29.59 -13.12
CA ARG A 466 11.65 -29.57 -13.07
C ARG A 466 11.19 -29.74 -11.64
N GLU A 467 9.98 -29.27 -11.33
CA GLU A 467 9.40 -29.43 -9.98
C GLU A 467 9.22 -30.90 -9.56
N THR A 468 9.01 -31.78 -10.53
CA THR A 468 8.85 -33.24 -10.30
C THR A 468 10.17 -33.98 -10.14
N THR A 469 11.30 -33.30 -10.36
CA THR A 469 12.66 -33.83 -10.24
C THR A 469 13.51 -32.83 -9.44
N THR A 470 14.83 -32.96 -9.47
CA THR A 470 15.71 -31.95 -8.89
C THR A 470 15.58 -30.64 -9.65
N GLN A 471 15.32 -29.54 -8.92
CA GLN A 471 15.20 -28.20 -9.48
C GLN A 471 16.09 -27.22 -8.70
N PHE A 472 16.85 -26.44 -9.46
CA PHE A 472 17.59 -25.29 -8.96
C PHE A 472 16.97 -24.01 -9.50
N ARG A 473 16.65 -23.06 -8.61
CA ARG A 473 16.23 -21.69 -8.94
C ARG A 473 17.21 -20.70 -8.34
N TYR A 474 17.58 -19.71 -9.13
CA TYR A 474 18.39 -18.59 -8.68
C TYR A 474 17.73 -17.29 -9.14
N HIS A 475 17.73 -16.29 -8.28
CA HIS A 475 17.36 -14.93 -8.60
C HIS A 475 18.39 -13.97 -8.01
N GLY A 476 18.99 -13.15 -8.85
CA GLY A 476 19.95 -12.12 -8.45
C GLY A 476 19.50 -10.76 -8.95
N GLU A 477 19.65 -9.72 -8.13
CA GLU A 477 19.25 -8.36 -8.46
C GLU A 477 20.29 -7.38 -7.96
N LEU A 478 20.70 -6.45 -8.83
CA LEU A 478 21.60 -5.35 -8.55
C LEU A 478 20.89 -4.03 -8.86
N ILE A 479 20.77 -3.17 -7.85
CA ILE A 479 20.22 -1.83 -7.96
C ILE A 479 21.32 -0.83 -7.67
N ARG A 480 21.46 0.18 -8.53
CA ARG A 480 22.30 1.36 -8.31
C ARG A 480 21.41 2.58 -8.29
N SER A 481 21.52 3.41 -7.28
CA SER A 481 20.70 4.61 -7.12
C SER A 481 21.52 5.82 -6.76
N ARG A 482 21.00 7.00 -7.14
CA ARG A 482 21.51 8.30 -6.72
C ARG A 482 20.35 9.17 -6.28
N HIS A 483 20.38 9.60 -5.04
CA HIS A 483 19.40 10.47 -4.40
C HIS A 483 19.99 11.88 -4.39
N GLU A 484 19.54 12.74 -5.29
CA GLU A 484 20.13 14.08 -5.49
C GLU A 484 19.79 15.00 -4.32
N VAL A 485 18.55 14.94 -3.80
CA VAL A 485 18.09 15.76 -2.66
C VAL A 485 18.76 15.31 -1.36
N ALA A 486 18.82 14.01 -1.10
CA ALA A 486 19.46 13.47 0.09
C ALA A 486 21.00 13.46 0.00
N GLY A 487 21.58 13.83 -1.14
CA GLY A 487 23.03 13.81 -1.35
C GLY A 487 23.64 12.42 -1.14
N ALA A 488 22.95 11.35 -1.56
CA ALA A 488 23.36 9.97 -1.32
C ALA A 488 23.44 9.13 -2.59
N ARG A 489 24.32 8.13 -2.58
CA ARG A 489 24.42 7.07 -3.58
C ARG A 489 24.14 5.72 -2.95
N GLY A 490 23.37 4.87 -3.67
CA GLY A 490 23.00 3.55 -3.21
C GLY A 490 23.50 2.44 -4.14
N ARG A 491 23.90 1.33 -3.54
CA ARG A 491 24.09 0.05 -4.23
C ARG A 491 23.41 -1.03 -3.41
N TRP A 492 22.55 -1.80 -4.03
CA TRP A 492 21.84 -2.89 -3.38
C TRP A 492 21.95 -4.17 -4.20
N LEU A 493 22.62 -5.18 -3.65
CA LEU A 493 22.71 -6.52 -4.21
C LEU A 493 21.82 -7.45 -3.40
N ARG A 494 20.96 -8.19 -4.08
CA ARG A 494 20.13 -9.24 -3.51
C ARG A 494 20.28 -10.50 -4.31
N GLN A 495 20.41 -11.64 -3.64
CA GLN A 495 20.58 -12.93 -4.28
C GLN A 495 19.80 -13.97 -3.49
N GLU A 496 19.09 -14.82 -4.20
CA GLU A 496 18.38 -15.95 -3.63
C GLU A 496 18.63 -17.17 -4.51
N GLY A 497 19.03 -18.28 -3.89
CA GLY A 497 19.17 -19.58 -4.53
C GLY A 497 18.35 -20.62 -3.79
N ARG A 498 17.66 -21.51 -4.50
CA ARG A 498 16.94 -22.64 -3.90
C ARG A 498 17.17 -23.89 -4.72
N LEU A 499 17.63 -24.94 -4.04
CA LEU A 499 17.72 -26.31 -4.57
C LEU A 499 16.63 -27.14 -3.92
N THR A 500 15.84 -27.84 -4.74
CA THR A 500 14.75 -28.70 -4.31
C THR A 500 14.94 -30.09 -4.90
N VAL A 501 14.83 -31.14 -4.08
CA VAL A 501 15.13 -32.52 -4.49
C VAL A 501 13.98 -33.45 -4.06
N PRO A 502 12.96 -33.70 -4.91
CA PRO A 502 11.91 -34.66 -4.61
C PRO A 502 12.47 -36.08 -4.48
N LEU A 503 12.22 -36.72 -3.33
CA LEU A 503 12.70 -38.09 -3.02
C LEU A 503 11.65 -39.18 -3.24
N GLY A 504 10.44 -38.81 -3.72
CA GLY A 504 9.31 -39.73 -3.82
C GLY A 504 8.46 -39.74 -2.54
N ALA A 505 7.34 -40.48 -2.59
CA ALA A 505 6.37 -40.54 -1.48
C ALA A 505 5.88 -39.16 -0.96
N GLY A 506 6.00 -38.11 -1.79
CA GLY A 506 5.63 -36.74 -1.45
C GLY A 506 6.67 -35.98 -0.63
N LEU A 507 7.82 -36.57 -0.33
CA LEU A 507 8.88 -35.98 0.47
C LEU A 507 9.82 -35.15 -0.41
N THR A 508 10.07 -33.90 -0.02
CA THR A 508 10.83 -32.94 -0.80
C THR A 508 11.74 -32.09 0.08
N PRO A 509 12.98 -32.54 0.35
CA PRO A 509 13.97 -31.69 0.98
C PRO A 509 14.38 -30.53 0.06
N TYR A 510 14.72 -29.42 0.69
CA TYR A 510 15.25 -28.26 -0.01
C TYR A 510 16.29 -27.52 0.83
N ILE A 511 17.10 -26.73 0.17
CA ILE A 511 17.98 -25.75 0.79
C ILE A 511 17.83 -24.43 0.05
N ALA A 512 17.60 -23.33 0.79
CA ALA A 512 17.60 -21.99 0.26
C ALA A 512 18.73 -21.16 0.88
N ALA A 513 19.32 -20.29 0.07
CA ALA A 513 20.33 -19.34 0.53
C ALA A 513 19.92 -17.94 0.05
N LEU A 514 19.93 -16.97 0.98
CA LEU A 514 19.61 -15.58 0.71
C LEU A 514 20.80 -14.71 1.11
N HIS A 515 21.19 -13.80 0.22
CA HIS A 515 22.22 -12.81 0.49
C HIS A 515 21.70 -11.43 0.11
N GLU A 516 21.83 -10.47 1.03
CA GLU A 516 21.47 -9.08 0.81
C GLU A 516 22.62 -8.18 1.29
N ASP A 517 23.04 -7.24 0.45
CA ASP A 517 24.05 -6.21 0.78
C ASP A 517 23.55 -4.87 0.24
N ARG A 518 22.98 -4.04 1.13
CA ARG A 518 22.54 -2.68 0.84
C ARG A 518 23.58 -1.70 1.38
N ARG A 519 24.06 -0.80 0.51
CA ARG A 519 24.99 0.28 0.87
C ARG A 519 24.41 1.60 0.41
N GLN A 520 24.15 2.47 1.36
CA GLN A 520 23.80 3.87 1.10
C GLN A 520 24.90 4.74 1.70
N GLN A 521 25.52 5.56 0.86
CA GLN A 521 26.64 6.42 1.22
C GLN A 521 26.31 7.87 0.89
N ALA A 522 26.70 8.81 1.74
CA ALA A 522 26.68 10.23 1.41
C ALA A 522 27.59 10.50 0.22
N LEU A 523 27.21 11.43 -0.67
CA LEU A 523 27.96 11.71 -1.91
C LEU A 523 29.38 12.24 -1.65
N HIS A 524 29.57 12.91 -0.51
CA HIS A 524 30.83 13.61 -0.17
C HIS A 524 31.66 12.90 0.93
N THR A 525 31.16 11.77 1.44
CA THR A 525 31.86 10.99 2.47
C THR A 525 31.69 9.49 2.21
N ASP A 526 32.62 8.69 2.75
CA ASP A 526 32.46 7.21 2.70
C ASP A 526 31.59 6.65 3.84
N SER A 527 30.98 7.54 4.63
CA SER A 527 30.09 7.16 5.72
C SER A 527 28.83 6.48 5.20
N LEU A 528 28.48 5.34 5.79
CA LEU A 528 27.26 4.61 5.49
C LEU A 528 26.08 5.18 6.29
N HIS A 529 24.95 5.34 5.62
CA HIS A 529 23.68 5.64 6.29
C HIS A 529 23.21 4.44 7.11
N ALA A 530 22.43 4.70 8.18
CA ALA A 530 21.87 3.68 9.07
C ALA A 530 21.06 2.60 8.34
N ASP A 531 20.49 2.93 7.18
CA ASP A 531 19.70 2.04 6.33
C ASP A 531 20.57 1.29 5.30
N SER A 532 21.68 0.73 5.77
CA SER A 532 22.63 -0.05 4.97
C SER A 532 22.89 -1.43 5.58
N PRO A 533 21.83 -2.26 5.80
CA PRO A 533 22.00 -3.60 6.35
C PRO A 533 22.67 -4.56 5.36
N ALA A 534 23.25 -5.62 5.88
CA ALA A 534 23.63 -6.79 5.11
C ALA A 534 23.33 -8.06 5.89
N TYR A 535 22.94 -9.11 5.18
CA TYR A 535 22.77 -10.42 5.79
C TYR A 535 23.04 -11.57 4.81
N LEU A 536 23.42 -12.71 5.40
CA LEU A 536 23.47 -14.00 4.74
C LEU A 536 22.60 -14.97 5.55
N GLU A 537 21.65 -15.62 4.88
CA GLU A 537 20.78 -16.62 5.47
C GLU A 537 20.90 -17.94 4.71
N VAL A 538 20.96 -19.04 5.43
CA VAL A 538 20.85 -20.40 4.86
C VAL A 538 19.69 -21.09 5.55
N ARG A 539 18.81 -21.70 4.75
CA ARG A 539 17.57 -22.32 5.20
C ARG A 539 17.40 -23.72 4.60
N PRO A 540 17.90 -24.79 5.24
CA PRO A 540 17.45 -26.14 4.96
C PRO A 540 16.00 -26.31 5.38
N GLY A 541 15.25 -27.14 4.66
CA GLY A 541 13.88 -27.46 4.96
C GLY A 541 13.43 -28.76 4.31
N LEU A 542 12.29 -29.24 4.77
CA LEU A 542 11.66 -30.48 4.35
C LEU A 542 10.18 -30.25 4.16
N ALA A 543 9.68 -30.42 2.96
CA ALA A 543 8.26 -30.42 2.64
C ALA A 543 7.76 -31.86 2.43
N TRP A 544 6.56 -32.13 2.93
CA TRP A 544 5.88 -33.41 2.73
C TRP A 544 4.46 -33.17 2.25
N GLN A 545 4.14 -33.68 1.06
CA GLN A 545 2.84 -33.53 0.43
C GLN A 545 2.21 -34.88 0.12
N ARG A 546 1.07 -35.15 0.74
CA ARG A 546 0.16 -36.27 0.49
C ARG A 546 -1.28 -35.75 0.41
N PRO A 547 -2.23 -36.49 -0.19
CA PRO A 547 -3.61 -36.03 -0.28
C PRO A 547 -4.22 -35.58 1.04
N ALA A 548 -3.92 -36.30 2.14
CA ALA A 548 -4.43 -36.00 3.48
C ALA A 548 -3.47 -35.19 4.34
N LEU A 549 -2.20 -35.04 3.97
CA LEU A 549 -1.16 -34.46 4.81
C LEU A 549 -0.28 -33.49 4.01
N GLN A 550 -0.18 -32.26 4.50
CA GLN A 550 0.80 -31.29 4.04
C GLN A 550 1.62 -30.84 5.25
N ALA A 551 2.92 -30.99 5.17
CA ALA A 551 3.83 -30.53 6.21
C ALA A 551 5.03 -29.81 5.59
N ASP A 552 5.51 -28.77 6.24
CA ASP A 552 6.75 -28.07 5.91
C ASP A 552 7.47 -27.71 7.20
N VAL A 553 8.74 -28.02 7.28
CA VAL A 553 9.60 -27.62 8.41
C VAL A 553 10.89 -27.06 7.85
N SER A 554 11.30 -25.91 8.36
CA SER A 554 12.56 -25.28 7.97
C SER A 554 13.28 -24.64 9.15
N LEU A 555 14.62 -24.67 9.08
CA LEU A 555 15.51 -24.04 10.06
C LEU A 555 16.39 -23.03 9.33
N ALA A 556 16.15 -21.73 9.55
CA ALA A 556 16.98 -20.68 8.98
C ALA A 556 18.08 -20.26 9.96
N TRP A 557 19.28 -20.12 9.44
CA TRP A 557 20.39 -19.51 10.13
C TRP A 557 20.82 -18.24 9.38
N ARG A 558 20.90 -17.10 10.08
CA ARG A 558 21.20 -15.80 9.51
C ARG A 558 22.31 -15.11 10.29
N ARG A 559 23.24 -14.52 9.55
CA ARG A 559 24.21 -13.53 10.04
C ARG A 559 23.86 -12.17 9.52
N GLU A 560 23.88 -11.18 10.39
CA GLU A 560 23.46 -9.82 10.09
C GLU A 560 24.54 -8.81 10.45
N ALA A 561 24.60 -7.74 9.67
CA ALA A 561 25.46 -6.60 9.90
C ALA A 561 24.70 -5.31 9.62
N ASP A 562 24.79 -4.36 10.55
CA ASP A 562 24.18 -3.05 10.48
C ASP A 562 25.20 -1.93 10.65
N VAL A 563 24.77 -0.70 10.39
CA VAL A 563 25.61 0.47 10.52
C VAL A 563 25.58 1.01 11.95
N TRP A 564 26.78 1.22 12.49
CA TRP A 564 27.04 1.92 13.73
C TRP A 564 28.10 2.99 13.50
N GLN A 565 27.77 4.25 13.77
CA GLN A 565 28.66 5.41 13.57
C GLN A 565 29.29 5.45 12.14
N GLY A 566 28.44 5.26 11.12
CA GLY A 566 28.86 5.33 9.72
C GLY A 566 29.63 4.11 9.19
N ARG A 567 29.85 3.07 10.00
CA ARG A 567 30.56 1.84 9.62
C ARG A 567 29.69 0.60 9.81
N ARG A 568 29.83 -0.37 8.94
CA ARG A 568 29.12 -1.64 9.04
C ARG A 568 29.81 -2.57 10.04
N LEU A 569 29.05 -3.05 11.02
CA LEU A 569 29.50 -3.97 12.06
C LEU A 569 28.51 -5.15 12.20
N PRO A 570 28.97 -6.34 12.65
CA PRO A 570 28.07 -7.45 12.96
C PRO A 570 26.99 -7.03 13.97
N SER A 571 25.72 -7.18 13.61
CA SER A 571 24.56 -6.76 14.43
C SER A 571 23.80 -7.93 15.04
N GLY A 572 24.03 -9.15 14.57
CA GLY A 572 23.38 -10.30 15.15
C GLY A 572 23.61 -11.63 14.44
N ARG A 573 23.20 -12.69 15.15
CA ARG A 573 23.03 -14.02 14.59
C ARG A 573 21.64 -14.51 14.99
N THR A 574 20.90 -14.99 14.02
CA THR A 574 19.49 -15.38 14.22
C THR A 574 19.28 -16.81 13.78
N TRP A 575 18.54 -17.56 14.58
CA TRP A 575 18.00 -18.86 14.25
C TRP A 575 16.48 -18.76 14.19
N THR A 576 15.88 -19.28 13.14
CA THR A 576 14.42 -19.29 13.00
C THR A 576 13.97 -20.68 12.61
N LEU A 577 13.17 -21.32 13.48
CA LEU A 577 12.47 -22.56 13.19
C LEU A 577 11.04 -22.20 12.75
N GLN A 578 10.63 -22.70 11.61
CA GLN A 578 9.25 -22.59 11.12
C GLN A 578 8.73 -23.99 10.81
N GLY A 579 7.52 -24.27 11.25
CA GLY A 579 6.83 -25.52 11.00
C GLY A 579 5.37 -25.29 10.67
N ARG A 580 4.86 -26.03 9.71
CA ARG A 580 3.44 -26.07 9.36
C ARG A 580 3.03 -27.51 9.12
N LEU A 581 1.91 -27.90 9.72
CA LEU A 581 1.27 -29.18 9.52
C LEU A 581 -0.21 -28.95 9.20
N GLN A 582 -0.69 -29.50 8.12
CA GLN A 582 -2.10 -29.57 7.80
C GLN A 582 -2.48 -31.03 7.54
N TYR A 583 -3.41 -31.54 8.31
CA TYR A 583 -3.88 -32.91 8.19
C TYR A 583 -5.39 -32.92 7.99
N THR A 584 -5.84 -33.43 6.85
CA THR A 584 -7.25 -33.48 6.46
C THR A 584 -7.53 -34.85 5.82
N PRO A 585 -7.71 -35.91 6.65
CA PRO A 585 -7.89 -37.27 6.15
C PRO A 585 -9.24 -37.49 5.46
N GLY A 586 -10.19 -36.57 5.64
CA GLY A 586 -11.52 -36.65 5.03
C GLY A 586 -12.35 -35.39 5.33
N PRO A 587 -13.61 -35.36 4.88
CA PRO A 587 -14.48 -34.18 5.01
C PRO A 587 -14.95 -33.90 6.45
N HIS A 588 -14.73 -34.84 7.36
CA HIS A 588 -15.23 -34.78 8.75
C HIS A 588 -14.19 -34.29 9.76
N PHE A 589 -12.92 -34.35 9.42
CA PHE A 589 -11.85 -33.95 10.32
C PHE A 589 -10.77 -33.21 9.56
N GLY A 590 -10.30 -32.12 10.12
CA GLY A 590 -9.11 -31.41 9.66
C GLY A 590 -8.45 -30.67 10.81
N THR A 591 -7.13 -30.60 10.77
CA THR A 591 -6.34 -29.81 11.72
C THR A 591 -5.19 -29.12 11.03
N THR A 592 -4.87 -27.92 11.49
CA THR A 592 -3.71 -27.15 11.07
C THR A 592 -2.95 -26.72 12.31
N ALA A 593 -1.64 -26.95 12.32
CA ALA A 593 -0.75 -26.48 13.36
C ALA A 593 0.39 -25.68 12.72
N GLU A 594 0.70 -24.54 13.28
CA GLU A 594 1.77 -23.66 12.83
C GLU A 594 2.66 -23.26 14.00
N LEU A 595 3.97 -23.32 13.78
CA LEU A 595 5.00 -22.99 14.75
C LEU A 595 5.97 -21.99 14.12
N GLY A 596 6.20 -20.88 14.79
CA GLY A 596 7.29 -19.96 14.50
C GLY A 596 8.12 -19.70 15.76
N TYR A 597 9.37 -20.11 15.77
CA TYR A 597 10.29 -19.80 16.86
C TYR A 597 11.52 -19.10 16.30
N ARG A 598 11.85 -17.94 16.84
CA ARG A 598 13.04 -17.18 16.48
C ARG A 598 13.87 -16.85 17.71
N ARG A 599 15.17 -17.06 17.60
CA ARG A 599 16.15 -16.66 18.61
C ARG A 599 17.22 -15.82 17.97
N ARG A 600 17.46 -14.62 18.52
CA ARG A 600 18.47 -13.66 18.08
C ARG A 600 19.51 -13.45 19.17
N ARG A 601 20.78 -13.38 18.81
CA ARG A 601 21.84 -12.91 19.68
C ARG A 601 22.32 -11.56 19.17
N THR A 602 22.01 -10.50 19.92
CA THR A 602 22.28 -9.12 19.56
C THR A 602 23.44 -8.57 20.40
N PRO A 603 24.49 -7.98 19.79
CA PRO A 603 25.52 -7.26 20.54
C PRO A 603 24.92 -6.05 21.29
N PRO A 604 25.44 -5.67 22.49
CA PRO A 604 24.85 -4.61 23.33
C PRO A 604 24.62 -3.28 22.60
N ARG A 605 25.51 -2.92 21.68
CA ARG A 605 25.43 -1.67 20.88
C ARG A 605 24.18 -1.60 19.97
N PHE A 606 23.58 -2.73 19.63
CA PHE A 606 22.36 -2.82 18.83
C PHE A 606 21.12 -3.24 19.63
N ALA A 607 21.23 -3.40 20.96
CA ALA A 607 20.14 -3.88 21.79
C ALA A 607 18.89 -2.97 21.73
N ALA A 608 19.08 -1.66 21.69
CA ALA A 608 17.97 -0.71 21.58
C ALA A 608 17.19 -0.83 20.23
N ARG A 609 17.88 -1.23 19.15
CA ARG A 609 17.27 -1.45 17.83
C ARG A 609 16.54 -2.79 17.75
N TYR A 610 17.01 -3.78 18.49
CA TYR A 610 16.48 -5.16 18.50
C TYR A 610 16.21 -5.61 19.94
N PRO A 611 15.13 -5.13 20.54
CA PRO A 611 14.87 -5.35 21.98
C PRO A 611 14.47 -6.80 22.33
N LEU A 612 14.04 -7.59 21.34
CA LEU A 612 13.60 -8.97 21.58
C LEU A 612 14.63 -9.99 21.11
N ASP A 613 15.10 -10.81 22.05
CA ASP A 613 16.04 -11.91 21.77
C ASP A 613 15.33 -13.19 21.34
N GLN A 614 14.06 -13.35 21.69
CA GLN A 614 13.27 -14.54 21.41
C GLN A 614 11.84 -14.16 21.06
N THR A 615 11.28 -14.89 20.09
CA THR A 615 9.88 -14.79 19.69
C THR A 615 9.34 -16.18 19.45
N LEU A 616 8.20 -16.49 20.03
CA LEU A 616 7.46 -17.74 19.82
C LEU A 616 6.04 -17.38 19.35
N ALA A 617 5.63 -17.99 18.24
CA ALA A 617 4.28 -17.90 17.72
C ALA A 617 3.75 -19.32 17.48
N LEU A 618 2.61 -19.63 18.05
CA LEU A 618 1.92 -20.91 17.92
C LEU A 618 0.49 -20.66 17.47
N HIS A 619 0.04 -21.43 16.51
CA HIS A 619 -1.36 -21.45 16.09
C HIS A 619 -1.79 -22.89 15.89
N TRP A 620 -2.95 -23.21 16.40
CA TRP A 620 -3.59 -24.49 16.17
C TRP A 620 -5.06 -24.26 15.89
N ASP A 621 -5.56 -24.88 14.82
CA ASP A 621 -6.95 -24.85 14.41
C ASP A 621 -7.38 -26.26 14.01
N GLY A 622 -8.63 -26.61 14.28
CA GLY A 622 -9.16 -27.90 13.91
C GLY A 622 -10.68 -27.87 13.82
N PHE A 623 -11.21 -28.70 12.96
CA PHE A 623 -12.66 -28.92 12.87
C PHE A 623 -13.00 -30.40 12.90
N PHE A 624 -14.14 -30.71 13.51
CA PHE A 624 -14.77 -32.01 13.47
C PHE A 624 -16.21 -31.84 13.01
N ARG A 625 -16.62 -32.55 11.95
CA ARG A 625 -17.98 -32.60 11.46
C ARG A 625 -18.54 -33.99 11.69
N SER A 626 -19.58 -34.13 12.52
CA SER A 626 -20.27 -35.41 12.72
C SER A 626 -20.78 -35.96 11.38
N PRO A 627 -20.63 -37.26 11.10
CA PRO A 627 -21.20 -37.89 9.91
C PRO A 627 -22.73 -37.98 9.92
N GLY A 628 -23.39 -37.66 11.02
CA GLY A 628 -24.84 -37.64 11.15
C GLY A 628 -25.47 -36.29 10.80
N ARG A 629 -26.69 -36.30 10.25
CA ARG A 629 -27.51 -35.09 10.07
C ARG A 629 -27.54 -34.33 11.41
N LEU A 630 -26.99 -33.16 11.47
CA LEU A 630 -27.34 -32.18 12.49
C LEU A 630 -28.82 -31.91 12.32
N LEU A 631 -29.64 -32.45 13.21
CA LEU A 631 -30.97 -31.93 13.44
C LEU A 631 -30.80 -30.44 13.68
N GLY A 632 -31.25 -29.64 12.73
CA GLY A 632 -31.28 -28.19 12.91
C GLY A 632 -32.21 -27.92 14.09
N LEU A 633 -31.64 -27.60 15.21
CA LEU A 633 -32.30 -26.79 16.21
C LEU A 633 -32.18 -25.36 15.73
N ASN A 634 -33.32 -24.82 15.22
CA ASN A 634 -33.52 -23.38 14.94
C ASN A 634 -33.26 -22.53 16.18
#